data_9f636c89b98723ac2323319cc82243ae
#
_entry.id   9f636c89b98723ac2323319cc82243ae
#
_cell.length_a   1.000
_cell.length_b   1.000
_cell.length_c   1.000
_cell.angle_alpha   90.00
_cell.angle_beta   90.00
_cell.angle_gamma   90.00
#
_symmetry.space_group_name_H-M   'P 1'
#
loop_
_entity.id
_entity.type
_entity.pdbx_description
1 polymer ?
#
loop_
_entity_poly.entity_id
_entity_poly.type
_entity_poly.pdbx_seq_one_letter_code
_entity_poly.pdbx_strand_id
1 'polypeptide(L)'
;MAKNKSQYDSTLNLPKTLFEMRAGLPKKEPVMLKDWDDNDLYNQLMKHNEGKPQFILHDGPPYANGNIHMGTALNKIIKDIIIREKNMEGFQAPYVPGFDTHGPVALL
;
A
#
# COMPACT_ATOMS: atom_id res chain seq x y z
N MET A 1 -0.03 27.15 22.28
CA MET A 1 -0.90 27.32 23.46
C MET A 1 -0.78 26.05 24.28
N ALA A 2 -0.21 26.13 25.48
CA ALA A 2 -0.16 25.02 26.41
C ALA A 2 -1.60 24.76 26.91
N LYS A 3 -2.12 23.53 26.72
CA LYS A 3 -3.39 23.13 27.30
C LYS A 3 -3.21 23.12 28.82
N ASN A 4 -4.01 23.92 29.54
CA ASN A 4 -4.10 23.80 30.98
C ASN A 4 -4.53 22.35 31.31
N LYS A 5 -3.66 21.62 32.02
CA LYS A 5 -4.02 20.29 32.53
C LYS A 5 -5.16 20.45 33.51
N SER A 6 -6.25 19.71 33.26
CA SER A 6 -7.35 19.59 34.20
C SER A 6 -6.88 18.80 35.44
N GLN A 7 -7.38 19.13 36.63
CA GLN A 7 -7.13 18.34 37.85
C GLN A 7 -7.59 16.87 37.72
N TYR A 8 -8.45 16.57 36.73
CA TYR A 8 -9.00 15.23 36.51
C TYR A 8 -8.20 14.43 35.44
N ASP A 9 -7.17 15.00 34.82
CA ASP A 9 -6.39 14.31 33.76
C ASP A 9 -5.74 13.02 34.29
N SER A 10 -5.39 12.97 35.57
CA SER A 10 -4.80 11.80 36.20
C SER A 10 -5.79 10.68 36.51
N THR A 11 -7.10 10.97 36.47
CA THR A 11 -8.17 9.99 36.74
C THR A 11 -8.72 9.35 35.48
N LEU A 12 -8.28 9.81 34.30
CA LEU A 12 -8.75 9.29 33.03
C LEU A 12 -8.01 8.01 32.68
N ASN A 13 -8.73 6.92 32.54
CA ASN A 13 -8.22 5.63 32.07
C ASN A 13 -8.17 5.58 30.52
N LEU A 14 -7.47 6.53 29.92
CA LEU A 14 -7.27 6.52 28.47
C LEU A 14 -6.16 5.53 28.08
N PRO A 15 -6.32 4.78 26.98
CA PRO A 15 -5.28 3.88 26.52
C PRO A 15 -4.01 4.68 26.18
N LYS A 16 -2.87 4.21 26.67
CA LYS A 16 -1.55 4.74 26.29
C LYS A 16 -1.00 3.88 25.16
N THR A 17 -0.79 4.49 24.00
CA THR A 17 -0.28 3.80 22.83
C THR A 17 0.79 4.66 22.15
N LEU A 18 1.74 4.02 21.47
CA LEU A 18 2.70 4.67 20.59
C LEU A 18 2.11 5.04 19.22
N PHE A 19 0.91 4.55 18.91
CA PHE A 19 0.20 4.93 17.68
C PHE A 19 -0.31 6.36 17.80
N GLU A 20 -0.10 7.13 16.74
CA GLU A 20 -0.58 8.49 16.66
C GLU A 20 -2.12 8.52 16.53
N MET A 21 -2.75 9.46 17.21
CA MET A 21 -4.21 9.67 17.14
C MET A 21 -4.70 10.02 15.73
N ARG A 22 -3.83 10.59 14.91
CA ARG A 22 -4.10 10.93 13.51
C ARG A 22 -3.18 10.12 12.61
N ALA A 23 -3.75 9.46 11.61
CA ALA A 23 -2.97 8.66 10.67
C ALA A 23 -1.92 9.52 9.92
N GLY A 24 -2.28 10.74 9.51
CA GLY A 24 -1.35 11.66 8.84
C GLY A 24 -0.80 11.11 7.52
N LEU A 25 -1.57 10.25 6.83
CA LEU A 25 -1.13 9.49 5.65
C LEU A 25 -0.45 10.35 4.56
N PRO A 26 -0.95 11.54 4.20
CA PRO A 26 -0.30 12.35 3.17
C PRO A 26 1.16 12.72 3.47
N LYS A 27 1.56 12.69 4.75
CA LYS A 27 2.94 12.94 5.17
C LYS A 27 3.74 11.66 5.36
N LYS A 28 3.09 10.59 5.80
CA LYS A 28 3.74 9.31 6.10
C LYS A 28 3.98 8.47 4.86
N GLU A 29 3.02 8.40 3.95
CA GLU A 29 3.11 7.55 2.77
C GLU A 29 4.33 7.85 1.89
N PRO A 30 4.68 9.12 1.58
CA PRO A 30 5.90 9.39 0.82
C PRO A 30 7.18 8.91 1.51
N VAL A 31 7.23 8.98 2.84
CA VAL A 31 8.38 8.48 3.62
C VAL A 31 8.45 6.97 3.57
N MET A 32 7.31 6.28 3.70
CA MET A 32 7.23 4.83 3.62
C MET A 32 7.62 4.32 2.22
N LEU A 33 7.13 4.98 1.16
CA LEU A 33 7.49 4.62 -0.21
C LEU A 33 8.98 4.76 -0.44
N LYS A 34 9.57 5.89 0.00
CA LYS A 34 11.01 6.09 -0.10
C LYS A 34 11.80 5.01 0.65
N ASP A 35 11.37 4.63 1.84
CA ASP A 35 12.02 3.57 2.63
C ASP A 35 11.94 2.22 1.91
N TRP A 36 10.81 1.89 1.30
CA TRP A 36 10.64 0.67 0.52
C TRP A 36 11.53 0.64 -0.73
N ASP A 37 11.65 1.78 -1.42
CA ASP A 37 12.53 1.92 -2.60
C ASP A 37 14.01 1.84 -2.20
N ASP A 38 14.43 2.58 -1.17
CA ASP A 38 15.82 2.58 -0.68
C ASP A 38 16.28 1.19 -0.22
N ASN A 39 15.36 0.39 0.33
CA ASN A 39 15.63 -0.98 0.79
C ASN A 39 15.35 -2.05 -0.27
N ASP A 40 14.91 -1.68 -1.47
CA ASP A 40 14.55 -2.64 -2.53
C ASP A 40 13.60 -3.76 -2.04
N LEU A 41 12.59 -3.36 -1.28
CA LEU A 41 11.70 -4.26 -0.54
C LEU A 41 11.06 -5.32 -1.43
N TYR A 42 10.63 -4.96 -2.63
CA TYR A 42 9.96 -5.89 -3.54
C TYR A 42 10.88 -7.04 -3.97
N ASN A 43 12.10 -6.74 -4.38
CA ASN A 43 13.05 -7.76 -4.80
C ASN A 43 13.50 -8.63 -3.61
N GLN A 44 13.65 -8.04 -2.42
CA GLN A 44 13.91 -8.81 -1.21
C GLN A 44 12.77 -9.79 -0.91
N LEU A 45 11.51 -9.38 -1.04
CA LEU A 45 10.35 -10.24 -0.86
C LEU A 45 10.33 -11.39 -1.88
N MET A 46 10.57 -11.08 -3.17
CA MET A 46 10.61 -12.10 -4.22
C MET A 46 11.73 -13.12 -3.98
N LYS A 47 12.89 -12.66 -3.56
CA LYS A 47 14.03 -13.53 -3.21
C LYS A 47 13.74 -14.38 -1.97
N HIS A 48 13.11 -13.80 -0.95
CA HIS A 48 12.72 -14.53 0.27
C HIS A 48 11.75 -15.68 -0.02
N ASN A 49 10.86 -15.47 -1.00
CA ASN A 49 9.86 -16.45 -1.40
C ASN A 49 10.31 -17.34 -2.58
N GLU A 50 11.56 -17.25 -3.01
CA GLU A 50 12.09 -18.07 -4.09
C GLU A 50 11.99 -19.56 -3.77
N GLY A 51 11.57 -20.36 -4.75
CA GLY A 51 11.37 -21.79 -4.60
C GLY A 51 10.07 -22.21 -3.93
N LYS A 52 9.26 -21.28 -3.44
CA LYS A 52 7.91 -21.56 -2.94
C LYS A 52 6.90 -21.71 -4.08
N PRO A 53 5.74 -22.34 -3.85
CA PRO A 53 4.68 -22.41 -4.86
C PRO A 53 4.33 -21.01 -5.39
N GLN A 54 4.15 -20.92 -6.70
CA GLN A 54 3.79 -19.65 -7.32
C GLN A 54 2.28 -19.38 -7.23
N PHE A 55 1.93 -18.13 -6.94
CA PHE A 55 0.59 -17.61 -7.09
C PHE A 55 0.61 -16.43 -8.06
N ILE A 56 -0.03 -16.60 -9.20
CA ILE A 56 -0.05 -15.58 -10.26
C ILE A 56 -1.43 -14.97 -10.35
N LEU A 57 -1.52 -13.68 -10.02
CA LEU A 57 -2.72 -12.90 -10.22
C LEU A 57 -2.66 -12.21 -11.58
N HIS A 58 -3.60 -12.55 -12.44
CA HIS A 58 -3.75 -11.88 -13.74
C HIS A 58 -4.36 -10.49 -13.55
N ASP A 59 -3.66 -9.46 -14.02
CA ASP A 59 -4.11 -8.08 -13.93
C ASP A 59 -4.47 -7.53 -15.31
N GLY A 60 -5.71 -7.02 -15.45
CA GLY A 60 -6.10 -6.25 -16.63
C GLY A 60 -5.43 -4.87 -16.59
N PRO A 61 -4.63 -4.48 -17.61
CA PRO A 61 -3.94 -3.20 -17.60
C PRO A 61 -4.95 -2.05 -17.74
N PRO A 62 -4.85 -0.99 -16.92
CA PRO A 62 -5.66 0.20 -17.09
C PRO A 62 -5.22 1.01 -18.30
N TYR A 63 -6.15 1.77 -18.89
CA TYR A 63 -5.82 2.76 -19.89
C TYR A 63 -4.99 3.89 -19.31
N ALA A 64 -3.95 4.32 -20.03
CA ALA A 64 -3.09 5.45 -19.62
C ALA A 64 -3.70 6.81 -20.04
N ASN A 65 -4.97 7.06 -19.68
CA ASN A 65 -5.77 8.15 -20.23
C ASN A 65 -6.31 9.13 -19.18
N GLY A 66 -5.54 9.45 -18.18
CA GLY A 66 -5.92 10.46 -17.20
C GLY A 66 -5.72 10.04 -15.74
N ASN A 67 -6.39 10.76 -14.84
CA ASN A 67 -6.26 10.52 -13.41
C ASN A 67 -6.95 9.23 -12.98
N ILE A 68 -6.38 8.60 -11.96
CA ILE A 68 -6.96 7.42 -11.32
C ILE A 68 -8.32 7.79 -10.71
N HIS A 69 -9.37 7.06 -11.07
CA HIS A 69 -10.69 7.18 -10.46
C HIS A 69 -10.92 6.11 -9.38
N MET A 70 -11.98 6.27 -8.58
CA MET A 70 -12.27 5.37 -7.46
C MET A 70 -12.41 3.90 -7.85
N GLY A 71 -12.94 3.61 -9.04
CA GLY A 71 -13.04 2.23 -9.53
C GLY A 71 -11.67 1.59 -9.78
N THR A 72 -10.74 2.34 -10.35
CA THR A 72 -9.34 1.89 -10.53
C THR A 72 -8.67 1.69 -9.17
N ALA A 73 -8.84 2.64 -8.24
CA ALA A 73 -8.29 2.53 -6.90
C ALA A 73 -8.81 1.28 -6.19
N LEU A 74 -10.11 1.04 -6.18
CA LEU A 74 -10.72 -0.16 -5.58
C LEU A 74 -10.13 -1.45 -6.18
N ASN A 75 -10.07 -1.53 -7.51
CA ASN A 75 -9.54 -2.70 -8.20
C ASN A 75 -8.08 -2.99 -7.82
N LYS A 76 -7.22 -1.97 -7.82
CA LYS A 76 -5.78 -2.14 -7.53
C LYS A 76 -5.53 -2.42 -6.05
N ILE A 77 -6.26 -1.78 -5.14
CA ILE A 77 -6.13 -2.02 -3.70
C ILE A 77 -6.50 -3.46 -3.34
N ILE A 78 -7.62 -3.99 -3.89
CA ILE A 78 -8.02 -5.38 -3.63
C ILE A 78 -6.95 -6.36 -4.14
N LYS A 79 -6.40 -6.13 -5.32
CA LYS A 79 -5.34 -6.98 -5.88
C LYS A 79 -4.06 -6.91 -5.04
N ASP A 80 -3.67 -5.73 -4.58
CA ASP A 80 -2.52 -5.56 -3.70
C ASP A 80 -2.70 -6.32 -2.37
N ILE A 81 -3.89 -6.27 -1.78
CA ILE A 81 -4.21 -7.04 -0.56
C ILE A 81 -4.04 -8.55 -0.81
N ILE A 82 -4.60 -9.07 -1.89
CA ILE A 82 -4.50 -10.50 -2.23
C ILE A 82 -3.04 -10.93 -2.42
N ILE A 83 -2.26 -10.15 -3.16
CA ILE A 83 -0.84 -10.45 -3.40
C ILE A 83 -0.03 -10.44 -2.11
N ARG A 84 -0.27 -9.46 -1.23
CA ARG A 84 0.40 -9.40 0.08
C ARG A 84 0.04 -10.58 0.95
N GLU A 85 -1.24 -10.93 1.01
CA GLU A 85 -1.72 -12.12 1.74
C GLU A 85 -1.01 -13.38 1.25
N LYS A 86 -1.00 -13.63 -0.06
CA LYS A 86 -0.37 -14.82 -0.64
C LYS A 86 1.14 -14.89 -0.36
N ASN A 87 1.84 -13.78 -0.42
CA ASN A 87 3.24 -13.74 -0.02
C ASN A 87 3.45 -14.07 1.48
N MET A 88 2.54 -13.64 2.35
CA MET A 88 2.59 -13.96 3.78
C MET A 88 2.19 -15.41 4.08
N GLU A 89 1.29 -16.00 3.28
CA GLU A 89 0.91 -17.42 3.39
C GLU A 89 2.01 -18.39 2.94
N GLY A 90 3.07 -17.90 2.33
CA GLY A 90 4.19 -18.73 1.89
C GLY A 90 4.18 -19.07 0.41
N PHE A 91 3.50 -18.30 -0.41
CA PHE A 91 3.63 -18.36 -1.87
C PHE A 91 4.66 -17.34 -2.36
N GLN A 92 5.20 -17.57 -3.54
CA GLN A 92 5.86 -16.54 -4.32
C GLN A 92 4.78 -15.89 -5.21
N ALA A 93 4.31 -14.72 -4.82
CA ALA A 93 3.24 -14.01 -5.52
C ALA A 93 3.76 -12.70 -6.11
N PRO A 94 4.32 -12.72 -7.33
CA PRO A 94 4.75 -11.52 -8.02
C PRO A 94 3.56 -10.69 -8.47
N TYR A 95 3.71 -9.37 -8.47
CA TYR A 95 2.75 -8.47 -9.07
C TYR A 95 3.46 -7.59 -10.09
N VAL A 96 3.15 -7.83 -11.36
CA VAL A 96 3.75 -7.12 -12.50
C VAL A 96 2.64 -6.33 -13.20
N PRO A 97 2.38 -5.08 -12.78
CA PRO A 97 1.37 -4.24 -13.41
C PRO A 97 1.82 -3.78 -14.80
N GLY A 98 0.86 -3.58 -15.69
CA GLY A 98 1.08 -3.00 -17.01
C GLY A 98 0.09 -1.86 -17.27
N PHE A 99 0.24 -1.19 -18.41
CA PHE A 99 -0.69 -0.17 -18.91
C PHE A 99 -1.13 -0.51 -20.31
N ASP A 100 -2.39 -0.25 -20.63
CA ASP A 100 -2.89 -0.26 -21.98
C ASP A 100 -2.68 1.13 -22.61
N THR A 101 -1.74 1.21 -23.54
CA THR A 101 -1.34 2.47 -24.17
C THR A 101 -1.98 2.70 -25.55
N HIS A 102 -2.79 1.76 -26.03
CA HIS A 102 -3.44 1.81 -27.35
C HIS A 102 -4.93 2.17 -27.28
N GLY A 103 -5.37 2.82 -26.22
CA GLY A 103 -6.74 3.31 -26.08
C GLY A 103 -7.05 4.51 -26.97
N PRO A 104 -8.32 4.79 -27.29
CA PRO A 104 -8.73 5.87 -28.20
C PRO A 104 -8.33 7.28 -27.74
N VAL A 105 -7.82 7.43 -26.54
CA VAL A 105 -7.38 8.72 -25.94
C VAL A 105 -5.85 8.86 -25.91
N ALA A 106 -5.11 7.82 -26.23
CA ALA A 106 -3.64 7.90 -26.35
C ALA A 106 -3.17 8.67 -27.61
N LEU A 107 -4.10 9.14 -28.41
CA LEU A 107 -3.86 9.90 -29.65
C LEU A 107 -4.19 11.39 -29.53
N LEU A 108 -4.52 11.89 -28.34
CA LEU A 108 -4.70 13.30 -28.05
C LEU A 108 -3.59 13.83 -27.16
#